data_eccda684f27f87bcd26566ff660d8033
#
_entry.id   eccda684f27f87bcd26566ff660d8033
#
_cell.length_a   1.000
_cell.length_b   1.000
_cell.length_c   1.000
_cell.angle_alpha   90.00
_cell.angle_beta   90.00
_cell.angle_gamma   90.00
#
_symmetry.space_group_name_H-M   'P 1'
#
loop_
_entity.id
_entity.type
_entity.pdbx_description
1 polymer ?
#
loop_
_entity_poly.entity_id
_entity_poly.type
_entity_poly.pdbx_seq_one_letter_code
_entity_poly.pdbx_strand_id
1 'polypeptide(L)'
;MPAPWSLPRWRAYLAAAVLCYINLLNYMNWFIIAGVLLDVQNFFQISDSNAGLLQTVFIGCLLLSAPVFGYLGDRHSRKATLSFGILLWSGAGLSSSFISPQYSWLFFLFRGAVGTGTASYSTIAPTVLGDLFVRDQRTRVLAIFYIFIPVGSGLGYVLGSAVTELTGNWHWALRILPCLEAVALILLIALVPDPPRGAAEKQGEVAMRDLRSSWCADIRYLGRNWSFVLSTLGVTAMAFVTGALGFWAPTFLFEARVVHGLQLPCLRQPCNNKDSLIFGALTVVTGIIGVVLGAEASRRYKKVNPRAEPLICASSLLAAAPCLYLALILAPTTFLASYVFLALGELLLSCNWAVVADILLMVQMGLKPATCSFLRLPPTVLLPFPHDSLTDM
;
A
#
# COMPACT_ATOMS: atom_id res chain seq x y z
N MET A 1 35.68 15.62 9.82
CA MET A 1 35.70 15.10 8.43
C MET A 1 34.25 14.86 8.02
N PRO A 2 33.77 15.38 6.88
CA PRO A 2 32.44 15.04 6.42
C PRO A 2 32.36 13.54 6.19
N ALA A 3 31.26 12.92 6.64
CA ALA A 3 31.02 11.49 6.47
C ALA A 3 31.19 11.11 4.98
N PRO A 4 31.80 9.98 4.65
CA PRO A 4 32.15 9.61 3.27
C PRO A 4 30.95 9.42 2.34
N TRP A 5 29.74 9.69 2.80
CA TRP A 5 28.49 9.57 2.06
C TRP A 5 27.53 10.74 2.34
N SER A 6 27.90 11.94 1.97
CA SER A 6 26.98 13.08 1.98
C SER A 6 26.45 13.33 0.57
N LEU A 7 25.30 12.73 0.25
CA LEU A 7 24.57 13.13 -0.95
C LEU A 7 24.08 14.57 -0.79
N PRO A 8 24.18 15.38 -1.85
CA PRO A 8 23.51 16.68 -1.88
C PRO A 8 22.02 16.52 -1.57
N ARG A 9 21.47 17.38 -0.72
CA ARG A 9 20.05 17.27 -0.28
C ARG A 9 19.09 17.17 -1.46
N TRP A 10 19.31 17.92 -2.52
CA TRP A 10 18.45 17.89 -3.70
C TRP A 10 18.40 16.52 -4.39
N ARG A 11 19.53 15.77 -4.42
CA ARG A 11 19.56 14.40 -4.96
C ARG A 11 18.79 13.42 -4.10
N ALA A 12 18.83 13.57 -2.77
CA ALA A 12 18.02 12.73 -1.88
C ALA A 12 16.52 12.97 -2.08
N TYR A 13 16.10 14.26 -2.20
CA TYR A 13 14.70 14.57 -2.49
C TYR A 13 14.26 14.13 -3.89
N LEU A 14 15.14 14.21 -4.89
CA LEU A 14 14.86 13.71 -6.23
C LEU A 14 14.66 12.18 -6.22
N ALA A 15 15.53 11.45 -5.51
CA ALA A 15 15.37 10.01 -5.33
C ALA A 15 14.05 9.66 -4.60
N ALA A 16 13.69 10.43 -3.57
CA ALA A 16 12.41 10.26 -2.89
C ALA A 16 11.22 10.52 -3.82
N ALA A 17 11.27 11.55 -4.66
CA ALA A 17 10.22 11.85 -5.63
C ALA A 17 10.05 10.71 -6.65
N VAL A 18 11.16 10.13 -7.14
CA VAL A 18 11.12 8.96 -8.04
C VAL A 18 10.51 7.75 -7.33
N LEU A 19 10.89 7.48 -6.07
CA LEU A 19 10.28 6.39 -5.29
C LEU A 19 8.79 6.66 -5.02
N CYS A 20 8.37 7.88 -4.74
CA CYS A 20 6.95 8.23 -4.61
C CYS A 20 6.19 8.01 -5.92
N TYR A 21 6.78 8.37 -7.06
CA TYR A 21 6.19 8.11 -8.38
C TYR A 21 6.03 6.62 -8.67
N ILE A 22 7.02 5.80 -8.35
CA ILE A 22 6.92 4.34 -8.47
C ILE A 22 5.84 3.80 -7.52
N ASN A 23 5.73 4.35 -6.30
CA ASN A 23 4.69 3.96 -5.35
C ASN A 23 3.29 4.24 -5.89
N LEU A 24 3.11 5.40 -6.52
CA LEU A 24 1.87 5.75 -7.21
C LEU A 24 1.51 4.69 -8.26
N LEU A 25 2.43 4.37 -9.17
CA LEU A 25 2.20 3.38 -10.23
C LEU A 25 1.94 1.98 -9.67
N ASN A 26 2.65 1.60 -8.62
CA ASN A 26 2.46 0.32 -7.94
C ASN A 26 1.02 0.17 -7.41
N TYR A 27 0.48 1.19 -6.73
CA TYR A 27 -0.90 1.16 -6.25
C TYR A 27 -1.93 1.35 -7.36
N MET A 28 -1.62 2.09 -8.42
CA MET A 28 -2.46 2.11 -9.63
C MET A 28 -2.58 0.71 -10.23
N ASN A 29 -1.47 -0.02 -10.37
CA ASN A 29 -1.47 -1.39 -10.89
C ASN A 29 -2.26 -2.35 -9.98
N TRP A 30 -2.21 -2.14 -8.65
CA TRP A 30 -2.96 -2.94 -7.69
C TRP A 30 -4.47 -2.84 -7.93
N PHE A 31 -4.99 -1.63 -8.16
CA PHE A 31 -6.42 -1.36 -8.20
C PHE A 31 -7.02 -1.19 -9.60
N ILE A 32 -6.20 -1.16 -10.66
CA ILE A 32 -6.70 -1.01 -12.03
C ILE A 32 -7.65 -2.15 -12.43
N ILE A 33 -7.39 -3.38 -11.97
CA ILE A 33 -8.26 -4.53 -12.24
C ILE A 33 -9.63 -4.35 -11.58
N ALA A 34 -9.68 -3.80 -10.36
CA ALA A 34 -10.95 -3.51 -9.69
C ALA A 34 -11.75 -2.43 -10.46
N GLY A 35 -11.06 -1.49 -11.12
CA GLY A 35 -11.68 -0.48 -11.98
C GLY A 35 -12.31 -1.01 -13.25
N VAL A 36 -11.86 -2.16 -13.76
CA VAL A 36 -12.35 -2.82 -14.99
C VAL A 36 -12.89 -4.23 -14.72
N LEU A 37 -13.24 -4.54 -13.47
CA LEU A 37 -13.55 -5.90 -13.05
C LEU A 37 -14.72 -6.51 -13.84
N LEU A 38 -15.78 -5.75 -14.08
CA LEU A 38 -16.94 -6.19 -14.85
C LEU A 38 -16.58 -6.56 -16.29
N ASP A 39 -15.69 -5.79 -16.91
CA ASP A 39 -15.22 -6.09 -18.27
C ASP A 39 -14.38 -7.35 -18.31
N VAL A 40 -13.52 -7.55 -17.31
CA VAL A 40 -12.69 -8.76 -17.15
C VAL A 40 -13.55 -9.99 -16.93
N GLN A 41 -14.58 -9.90 -16.05
CA GLN A 41 -15.51 -10.99 -15.79
C GLN A 41 -16.28 -11.39 -17.06
N ASN A 42 -16.79 -10.40 -17.80
CA ASN A 42 -17.50 -10.64 -19.06
C ASN A 42 -16.59 -11.17 -20.17
N PHE A 43 -15.32 -10.75 -20.21
CA PHE A 43 -14.37 -11.22 -21.22
C PHE A 43 -13.98 -12.69 -21.01
N PHE A 44 -13.64 -13.07 -19.78
CA PHE A 44 -13.23 -14.42 -19.45
C PHE A 44 -14.39 -15.34 -19.02
N GLN A 45 -15.61 -14.85 -18.92
CA GLN A 45 -16.81 -15.57 -18.44
C GLN A 45 -16.56 -16.22 -17.07
N ILE A 46 -15.96 -15.47 -16.14
CA ILE A 46 -15.62 -15.93 -14.79
C ILE A 46 -16.66 -15.48 -13.77
N SER A 47 -16.92 -16.34 -12.79
CA SER A 47 -17.81 -16.05 -11.66
C SER A 47 -17.19 -15.06 -10.68
N ASP A 48 -18.00 -14.48 -9.77
CA ASP A 48 -17.53 -13.60 -8.71
C ASP A 48 -16.49 -14.26 -7.81
N SER A 49 -16.63 -15.54 -7.53
CA SER A 49 -15.64 -16.31 -6.77
C SER A 49 -14.28 -16.35 -7.47
N ASN A 50 -14.26 -16.55 -8.78
CA ASN A 50 -13.04 -16.52 -9.56
C ASN A 50 -12.48 -15.10 -9.69
N ALA A 51 -13.32 -14.08 -9.78
CA ALA A 51 -12.89 -12.68 -9.76
C ALA A 51 -12.19 -12.34 -8.44
N GLY A 52 -12.75 -12.78 -7.30
CA GLY A 52 -12.08 -12.67 -5.99
C GLY A 52 -10.76 -13.42 -5.92
N LEU A 53 -10.66 -14.58 -6.60
CA LEU A 53 -9.43 -15.36 -6.68
C LEU A 53 -8.29 -14.60 -7.39
N LEU A 54 -8.58 -13.73 -8.37
CA LEU A 54 -7.56 -12.88 -9.00
C LEU A 54 -6.80 -12.04 -7.98
N GLN A 55 -7.54 -11.44 -7.05
CA GLN A 55 -6.92 -10.63 -5.99
C GLN A 55 -6.23 -11.51 -4.93
N THR A 56 -6.80 -12.66 -4.61
CA THR A 56 -6.22 -13.61 -3.67
C THR A 56 -4.88 -14.16 -4.16
N VAL A 57 -4.77 -14.52 -5.44
CA VAL A 57 -3.51 -14.99 -6.06
C VAL A 57 -2.46 -13.87 -6.04
N PHE A 58 -2.86 -12.65 -6.38
CA PHE A 58 -1.96 -11.49 -6.34
C PHE A 58 -1.39 -11.27 -4.92
N ILE A 59 -2.27 -11.18 -3.90
CA ILE A 59 -1.86 -10.94 -2.51
C ILE A 59 -1.08 -12.14 -1.94
N GLY A 60 -1.50 -13.37 -2.27
CA GLY A 60 -0.82 -14.59 -1.85
C GLY A 60 0.62 -14.66 -2.37
N CYS A 61 0.82 -14.38 -3.66
CA CYS A 61 2.16 -14.32 -4.25
C CYS A 61 3.01 -13.18 -3.67
N LEU A 62 2.40 -12.02 -3.41
CA LEU A 62 3.07 -10.91 -2.72
C LEU A 62 3.54 -11.32 -1.32
N LEU A 63 2.66 -11.95 -0.53
CA LEU A 63 2.97 -12.40 0.83
C LEU A 63 4.11 -13.43 0.87
N LEU A 64 4.07 -14.40 -0.04
CA LEU A 64 5.10 -15.45 -0.13
C LEU A 64 6.43 -14.91 -0.63
N SER A 65 6.42 -13.91 -1.51
CA SER A 65 7.62 -13.32 -2.10
C SER A 65 8.26 -12.23 -1.24
N ALA A 66 7.50 -11.56 -0.37
CA ALA A 66 8.01 -10.47 0.46
C ALA A 66 9.21 -10.87 1.34
N PRO A 67 9.23 -12.03 2.03
CA PRO A 67 10.41 -12.47 2.77
C PRO A 67 11.65 -12.71 1.90
N VAL A 68 11.44 -13.24 0.70
CA VAL A 68 12.52 -13.52 -0.26
C VAL A 68 13.16 -12.20 -0.73
N PHE A 69 12.34 -11.24 -1.14
CA PHE A 69 12.85 -9.92 -1.55
C PHE A 69 13.42 -9.10 -0.39
N GLY A 70 12.88 -9.24 0.82
CA GLY A 70 13.48 -8.67 2.02
C GLY A 70 14.88 -9.19 2.24
N TYR A 71 15.07 -10.52 2.16
CA TYR A 71 16.39 -11.16 2.28
C TYR A 71 17.35 -10.74 1.16
N LEU A 72 16.88 -10.71 -0.09
CA LEU A 72 17.68 -10.26 -1.23
C LEU A 72 18.08 -8.79 -1.09
N GLY A 73 17.15 -7.92 -0.68
CA GLY A 73 17.41 -6.51 -0.44
C GLY A 73 18.41 -6.25 0.67
N ASP A 74 18.54 -7.17 1.64
CA ASP A 74 19.52 -7.09 2.71
C ASP A 74 20.92 -7.58 2.29
N ARG A 75 21.03 -8.42 1.28
CA ARG A 75 22.31 -9.03 0.87
C ARG A 75 22.85 -8.54 -0.48
N HIS A 76 21.99 -8.15 -1.39
CA HIS A 76 22.33 -7.72 -2.73
C HIS A 76 22.03 -6.23 -2.95
N SER A 77 22.38 -5.68 -4.10
CA SER A 77 22.05 -4.31 -4.48
C SER A 77 20.54 -4.11 -4.45
N ARG A 78 20.08 -3.16 -3.60
CA ARG A 78 18.66 -2.81 -3.48
C ARG A 78 18.12 -2.27 -4.79
N LYS A 79 18.92 -1.47 -5.49
CA LYS A 79 18.58 -0.92 -6.79
C LYS A 79 18.35 -2.01 -7.84
N ALA A 80 19.22 -3.01 -7.91
CA ALA A 80 19.06 -4.14 -8.83
C ALA A 80 17.80 -4.95 -8.50
N THR A 81 17.54 -5.21 -7.23
CA THR A 81 16.35 -5.97 -6.79
C THR A 81 15.05 -5.20 -7.08
N LEU A 82 15.01 -3.89 -6.85
CA LEU A 82 13.89 -3.02 -7.22
C LEU A 82 13.67 -3.02 -8.74
N SER A 83 14.75 -2.87 -9.53
CA SER A 83 14.66 -2.87 -11.00
C SER A 83 14.12 -4.19 -11.54
N PHE A 84 14.57 -5.31 -11.00
CA PHE A 84 14.06 -6.63 -11.35
C PHE A 84 12.58 -6.77 -11.05
N GLY A 85 12.13 -6.34 -9.86
CA GLY A 85 10.73 -6.37 -9.49
C GLY A 85 9.84 -5.53 -10.40
N ILE A 86 10.28 -4.31 -10.74
CA ILE A 86 9.53 -3.43 -11.65
C ILE A 86 9.41 -4.07 -13.04
N LEU A 87 10.49 -4.63 -13.57
CA LEU A 87 10.46 -5.36 -14.84
C LEU A 87 9.50 -6.55 -14.80
N LEU A 88 9.50 -7.31 -13.69
CA LEU A 88 8.65 -8.48 -13.53
C LEU A 88 7.17 -8.09 -13.51
N TRP A 89 6.77 -7.11 -12.68
CA TRP A 89 5.35 -6.74 -12.61
C TRP A 89 4.87 -6.03 -13.88
N SER A 90 5.71 -5.16 -14.46
CA SER A 90 5.39 -4.42 -15.68
C SER A 90 5.25 -5.36 -16.87
N GLY A 91 6.22 -6.28 -17.03
CA GLY A 91 6.20 -7.31 -18.07
C GLY A 91 5.01 -8.26 -17.93
N ALA A 92 4.71 -8.71 -16.72
CA ALA A 92 3.56 -9.57 -16.45
C ALA A 92 2.24 -8.82 -16.68
N GLY A 93 2.14 -7.56 -16.26
CA GLY A 93 0.98 -6.70 -16.49
C GLY A 93 0.72 -6.49 -17.97
N LEU A 94 1.75 -6.17 -18.75
CA LEU A 94 1.65 -6.02 -20.20
C LEU A 94 1.24 -7.33 -20.87
N SER A 95 1.89 -8.44 -20.52
CA SER A 95 1.60 -9.75 -21.09
C SER A 95 0.16 -10.20 -20.81
N SER A 96 -0.37 -9.88 -19.65
CA SER A 96 -1.76 -10.18 -19.28
C SER A 96 -2.79 -9.54 -20.22
N SER A 97 -2.45 -8.43 -20.88
CA SER A 97 -3.33 -7.73 -21.81
C SER A 97 -3.49 -8.39 -23.18
N PHE A 98 -2.70 -9.43 -23.47
CA PHE A 98 -2.74 -10.15 -24.76
C PHE A 98 -3.37 -11.55 -24.64
N ILE A 99 -3.91 -11.90 -23.49
CA ILE A 99 -4.46 -13.24 -23.24
C ILE A 99 -5.84 -13.36 -23.90
N SER A 100 -6.03 -14.45 -24.64
CA SER A 100 -7.33 -14.79 -25.23
C SER A 100 -8.28 -15.37 -24.17
N PRO A 101 -9.62 -15.25 -24.34
CA PRO A 101 -10.63 -15.72 -23.36
C PRO A 101 -10.48 -17.20 -22.97
N GLN A 102 -9.97 -18.02 -23.87
CA GLN A 102 -9.77 -19.47 -23.68
C GLN A 102 -8.71 -19.80 -22.62
N TYR A 103 -7.78 -18.88 -22.34
CA TYR A 103 -6.64 -19.08 -21.44
C TYR A 103 -6.76 -18.25 -20.17
N SER A 104 -7.96 -18.21 -19.55
CA SER A 104 -8.19 -17.44 -18.32
C SER A 104 -7.20 -17.80 -17.20
N TRP A 105 -6.81 -19.09 -17.06
CA TRP A 105 -5.82 -19.54 -16.07
C TRP A 105 -4.48 -18.82 -16.19
N LEU A 106 -4.07 -18.43 -17.41
CA LEU A 106 -2.83 -17.69 -17.65
C LEU A 106 -2.92 -16.27 -17.11
N PHE A 107 -4.12 -15.67 -17.14
CA PHE A 107 -4.36 -14.37 -16.54
C PHE A 107 -4.13 -14.38 -15.02
N PHE A 108 -4.57 -15.46 -14.33
CA PHE A 108 -4.30 -15.66 -12.90
C PHE A 108 -2.80 -15.79 -12.63
N LEU A 109 -2.08 -16.55 -13.47
CA LEU A 109 -0.63 -16.72 -13.34
C LEU A 109 0.11 -15.38 -13.46
N PHE A 110 -0.25 -14.56 -14.45
CA PHE A 110 0.35 -13.22 -14.60
C PHE A 110 -0.02 -12.30 -13.44
N ARG A 111 -1.23 -12.39 -12.88
CA ARG A 111 -1.58 -11.66 -11.66
C ARG A 111 -0.70 -12.07 -10.47
N GLY A 112 -0.39 -13.34 -10.32
CA GLY A 112 0.56 -13.83 -9.33
C GLY A 112 1.98 -13.28 -9.57
N ALA A 113 2.45 -13.23 -10.82
CA ALA A 113 3.75 -12.65 -11.17
C ALA A 113 3.81 -11.14 -10.87
N VAL A 114 2.71 -10.40 -11.13
CA VAL A 114 2.59 -8.98 -10.73
C VAL A 114 2.71 -8.84 -9.20
N GLY A 115 2.02 -9.70 -8.42
CA GLY A 115 2.12 -9.71 -6.96
C GLY A 115 3.53 -9.97 -6.46
N THR A 116 4.24 -10.94 -7.09
CA THR A 116 5.64 -11.24 -6.80
C THR A 116 6.55 -10.03 -7.08
N GLY A 117 6.41 -9.36 -8.22
CA GLY A 117 7.18 -8.15 -8.53
C GLY A 117 6.91 -7.01 -7.56
N THR A 118 5.64 -6.78 -7.23
CA THR A 118 5.20 -5.77 -6.25
C THR A 118 5.84 -5.96 -4.87
N ALA A 119 6.05 -7.21 -4.44
CA ALA A 119 6.67 -7.53 -3.16
C ALA A 119 8.08 -6.93 -3.04
N SER A 120 8.87 -6.90 -4.12
CA SER A 120 10.22 -6.34 -4.11
C SER A 120 10.20 -4.85 -3.76
N TYR A 121 9.26 -4.11 -4.34
CA TYR A 121 9.13 -2.69 -4.12
C TYR A 121 8.59 -2.38 -2.72
N SER A 122 7.52 -3.04 -2.31
CA SER A 122 6.87 -2.80 -1.01
C SER A 122 7.79 -3.05 0.18
N THR A 123 8.74 -4.00 0.05
CA THR A 123 9.71 -4.32 1.11
C THR A 123 10.93 -3.41 1.10
N ILE A 124 11.44 -3.03 -0.08
CA ILE A 124 12.74 -2.36 -0.20
C ILE A 124 12.61 -0.82 -0.25
N ALA A 125 11.59 -0.26 -0.90
CA ALA A 125 11.49 1.19 -1.07
C ALA A 125 11.45 1.98 0.25
N PRO A 126 10.68 1.57 1.28
CA PRO A 126 10.70 2.26 2.57
C PRO A 126 12.08 2.21 3.25
N THR A 127 12.85 1.12 3.06
CA THR A 127 14.19 1.01 3.65
C THR A 127 15.20 1.93 2.96
N VAL A 128 15.10 2.09 1.63
CA VAL A 128 15.91 3.05 0.88
C VAL A 128 15.64 4.48 1.33
N LEU A 129 14.36 4.85 1.47
CA LEU A 129 13.97 6.16 2.01
C LEU A 129 14.49 6.36 3.43
N GLY A 130 14.44 5.31 4.25
CA GLY A 130 14.97 5.32 5.60
C GLY A 130 16.47 5.59 5.69
N ASP A 131 17.24 5.11 4.72
CA ASP A 131 18.70 5.31 4.66
C ASP A 131 19.10 6.65 4.00
N LEU A 132 18.21 7.26 3.20
CA LEU A 132 18.45 8.56 2.57
C LEU A 132 18.19 9.75 3.50
N PHE A 133 17.28 9.62 4.48
CA PHE A 133 16.86 10.73 5.34
C PHE A 133 17.04 10.43 6.81
N VAL A 134 17.41 11.46 7.59
CA VAL A 134 17.66 11.34 9.03
C VAL A 134 16.53 11.98 9.83
N ARG A 135 16.12 11.34 10.93
CA ARG A 135 15.17 11.86 11.95
C ARG A 135 13.89 12.49 11.36
N ASP A 136 13.61 13.75 11.66
CA ASP A 136 12.35 14.44 11.29
C ASP A 136 12.09 14.52 9.79
N GLN A 137 13.15 14.62 8.97
CA GLN A 137 13.00 14.61 7.51
C GLN A 137 12.50 13.27 7.00
N ARG A 138 12.96 12.18 7.60
CA ARG A 138 12.54 10.82 7.28
C ARG A 138 11.05 10.62 7.54
N THR A 139 10.56 11.02 8.72
CA THR A 139 9.12 10.90 9.05
C THR A 139 8.26 11.67 8.05
N ARG A 140 8.69 12.88 7.66
CA ARG A 140 7.97 13.69 6.66
C ARG A 140 7.95 13.02 5.28
N VAL A 141 9.10 12.53 4.81
CA VAL A 141 9.21 11.87 3.49
C VAL A 141 8.42 10.56 3.46
N LEU A 142 8.46 9.77 4.52
CA LEU A 142 7.64 8.56 4.63
C LEU A 142 6.14 8.88 4.69
N ALA A 143 5.74 9.94 5.39
CA ALA A 143 4.34 10.38 5.40
C ALA A 143 3.86 10.75 3.99
N ILE A 144 4.67 11.49 3.23
CA ILE A 144 4.38 11.81 1.83
C ILE A 144 4.32 10.51 0.99
N PHE A 145 5.26 9.60 1.18
CA PHE A 145 5.28 8.31 0.49
C PHE A 145 3.98 7.51 0.72
N TYR A 146 3.47 7.49 1.95
CA TYR A 146 2.22 6.80 2.28
C TYR A 146 0.95 7.51 1.76
N ILE A 147 0.98 8.83 1.54
CA ILE A 147 -0.14 9.55 0.87
C ILE A 147 -0.34 9.04 -0.56
N PHE A 148 0.72 8.58 -1.24
CA PHE A 148 0.59 8.02 -2.59
C PHE A 148 -0.15 6.67 -2.63
N ILE A 149 -0.41 6.01 -1.50
CA ILE A 149 -1.22 4.78 -1.44
C ILE A 149 -2.67 5.07 -1.87
N PRO A 150 -3.45 5.89 -1.15
CA PRO A 150 -4.82 6.16 -1.57
C PRO A 150 -4.90 6.93 -2.89
N VAL A 151 -3.94 7.79 -3.19
CA VAL A 151 -3.88 8.51 -4.47
C VAL A 151 -3.70 7.53 -5.63
N GLY A 152 -2.73 6.61 -5.52
CA GLY A 152 -2.49 5.57 -6.54
C GLY A 152 -3.68 4.63 -6.69
N SER A 153 -4.27 4.20 -5.57
CA SER A 153 -5.45 3.34 -5.58
C SER A 153 -6.61 4.00 -6.33
N GLY A 154 -6.96 5.22 -5.98
CA GLY A 154 -8.05 5.95 -6.62
C GLY A 154 -7.77 6.26 -8.11
N LEU A 155 -6.54 6.64 -8.46
CA LEU A 155 -6.14 6.85 -9.84
C LEU A 155 -6.15 5.53 -10.65
N GLY A 156 -5.91 4.38 -10.03
CA GLY A 156 -6.05 3.08 -10.66
C GLY A 156 -7.47 2.82 -11.16
N TYR A 157 -8.48 3.08 -10.33
CA TYR A 157 -9.89 2.99 -10.74
C TYR A 157 -10.22 3.99 -11.84
N VAL A 158 -9.80 5.26 -11.67
CA VAL A 158 -10.07 6.32 -12.64
C VAL A 158 -9.44 5.99 -13.99
N LEU A 159 -8.18 5.57 -14.01
CA LEU A 159 -7.47 5.20 -15.24
C LEU A 159 -8.16 4.00 -15.91
N GLY A 160 -8.44 2.94 -15.14
CA GLY A 160 -9.12 1.75 -15.66
C GLY A 160 -10.45 2.10 -16.32
N SER A 161 -11.31 2.82 -15.60
CA SER A 161 -12.65 3.20 -16.08
C SER A 161 -12.59 4.17 -17.25
N ALA A 162 -11.82 5.26 -17.15
CA ALA A 162 -11.75 6.29 -18.17
C ALA A 162 -11.14 5.77 -19.48
N VAL A 163 -10.07 4.98 -19.42
CA VAL A 163 -9.47 4.40 -20.63
C VAL A 163 -10.42 3.42 -21.29
N THR A 164 -11.13 2.61 -20.53
CA THR A 164 -12.12 1.67 -21.06
C THR A 164 -13.28 2.40 -21.73
N GLU A 165 -13.78 3.50 -21.14
CA GLU A 165 -14.85 4.31 -21.72
C GLU A 165 -14.39 5.00 -23.01
N LEU A 166 -13.17 5.56 -23.05
CA LEU A 166 -12.64 6.28 -24.21
C LEU A 166 -12.26 5.37 -25.37
N THR A 167 -11.69 4.19 -25.10
CA THR A 167 -11.17 3.28 -26.14
C THR A 167 -12.15 2.17 -26.52
N GLY A 168 -13.19 1.96 -25.72
CA GLY A 168 -14.11 0.84 -25.88
C GLY A 168 -13.48 -0.52 -25.50
N ASN A 169 -12.27 -0.55 -24.93
CA ASN A 169 -11.54 -1.79 -24.68
C ASN A 169 -10.67 -1.68 -23.41
N TRP A 170 -10.99 -2.49 -22.41
CA TRP A 170 -10.28 -2.51 -21.12
C TRP A 170 -8.80 -2.93 -21.20
N HIS A 171 -8.38 -3.66 -22.24
CA HIS A 171 -6.99 -4.07 -22.40
C HIS A 171 -6.02 -2.88 -22.50
N TRP A 172 -6.49 -1.73 -23.03
CA TRP A 172 -5.68 -0.53 -23.10
C TRP A 172 -5.32 0.03 -21.73
N ALA A 173 -6.18 -0.13 -20.74
CA ALA A 173 -5.87 0.26 -19.36
C ALA A 173 -4.62 -0.47 -18.85
N LEU A 174 -4.52 -1.78 -19.12
CA LEU A 174 -3.35 -2.59 -18.75
C LEU A 174 -2.10 -2.32 -19.59
N ARG A 175 -2.23 -1.73 -20.79
CA ARG A 175 -1.10 -1.42 -21.68
C ARG A 175 -0.47 -0.06 -21.38
N ILE A 176 -1.24 0.91 -20.93
CA ILE A 176 -0.75 2.26 -20.62
C ILE A 176 0.16 2.23 -19.39
N LEU A 177 -0.20 1.49 -18.34
CA LEU A 177 0.58 1.44 -17.10
C LEU A 177 2.04 0.98 -17.31
N PRO A 178 2.33 -0.11 -18.03
CA PRO A 178 3.71 -0.53 -18.30
C PRO A 178 4.57 0.53 -19.02
N CYS A 179 3.97 1.39 -19.84
CA CYS A 179 4.70 2.50 -20.45
C CYS A 179 5.17 3.52 -19.39
N LEU A 180 4.31 3.85 -18.43
CA LEU A 180 4.65 4.73 -17.31
C LEU A 180 5.66 4.07 -16.36
N GLU A 181 5.51 2.77 -16.14
CA GLU A 181 6.44 1.96 -15.32
C GLU A 181 7.83 1.83 -15.97
N ALA A 182 7.91 1.76 -17.29
CA ALA A 182 9.18 1.80 -18.02
C ALA A 182 9.91 3.14 -17.80
N VAL A 183 9.19 4.26 -17.85
CA VAL A 183 9.75 5.58 -17.50
C VAL A 183 10.23 5.59 -16.05
N ALA A 184 9.42 5.06 -15.14
CA ALA A 184 9.79 4.95 -13.72
C ALA A 184 11.05 4.12 -13.49
N LEU A 185 11.21 3.02 -14.23
CA LEU A 185 12.41 2.17 -14.19
C LEU A 185 13.66 2.92 -14.68
N ILE A 186 13.56 3.67 -15.78
CA ILE A 186 14.65 4.50 -16.28
C ILE A 186 15.04 5.55 -15.22
N LEU A 187 14.06 6.22 -14.62
CA LEU A 187 14.30 7.21 -13.56
C LEU A 187 14.94 6.57 -12.32
N LEU A 188 14.50 5.36 -11.92
CA LEU A 188 15.10 4.62 -10.82
C LEU A 188 16.58 4.33 -11.10
N ILE A 189 16.88 3.82 -12.29
CA ILE A 189 18.25 3.46 -12.67
C ILE A 189 19.15 4.71 -12.77
N ALA A 190 18.63 5.80 -13.31
CA ALA A 190 19.42 7.03 -13.54
C ALA A 190 19.61 7.86 -12.28
N LEU A 191 18.58 8.02 -11.45
CA LEU A 191 18.52 9.05 -10.42
C LEU A 191 18.57 8.53 -8.98
N VAL A 192 18.11 7.30 -8.73
CA VAL A 192 18.11 6.76 -7.36
C VAL A 192 19.48 6.17 -7.05
N PRO A 193 20.19 6.70 -6.06
CA PRO A 193 21.44 6.11 -5.59
C PRO A 193 21.17 4.81 -4.83
N ASP A 194 22.19 3.96 -4.69
CA ASP A 194 22.16 2.79 -3.81
C ASP A 194 22.90 3.16 -2.50
N PRO A 195 22.20 3.66 -1.46
CA PRO A 195 22.84 4.11 -0.24
C PRO A 195 23.44 2.92 0.51
N PRO A 196 24.63 3.08 1.13
CA PRO A 196 25.17 2.07 2.02
C PRO A 196 24.19 1.86 3.18
N ARG A 197 24.01 0.61 3.56
CA ARG A 197 23.07 0.21 4.63
C ARG A 197 23.42 0.86 5.94
N GLY A 198 22.42 1.42 6.63
CA GLY A 198 22.61 2.14 7.88
C GLY A 198 23.40 3.45 7.70
N ALA A 199 23.44 4.05 6.50
CA ALA A 199 24.17 5.29 6.27
C ALA A 199 23.67 6.43 7.17
N ALA A 200 22.38 6.45 7.47
CA ALA A 200 21.76 7.40 8.38
C ALA A 200 22.10 7.13 9.87
N GLU A 201 22.46 5.90 10.25
CA GLU A 201 22.72 5.47 11.62
C GLU A 201 24.20 5.60 12.01
N LYS A 202 25.12 5.52 11.05
CA LYS A 202 26.57 5.62 11.30
C LYS A 202 27.03 6.98 11.84
N GLN A 203 26.13 7.94 12.00
CA GLN A 203 26.38 9.20 12.72
C GLN A 203 26.16 9.11 14.24
N GLY A 204 25.66 7.99 14.75
CA GLY A 204 25.54 7.69 16.17
C GLY A 204 26.13 6.32 16.43
N GLU A 205 27.26 6.27 17.14
CA GLU A 205 27.95 5.05 17.56
C GLU A 205 26.98 4.08 18.28
N VAL A 206 26.52 3.07 17.58
CA VAL A 206 26.11 1.82 18.24
C VAL A 206 26.70 0.67 17.45
N ALA A 207 27.68 0.03 18.10
CA ALA A 207 28.41 -1.11 17.62
C ALA A 207 27.50 -2.19 17.06
N MET A 208 27.80 -2.66 15.84
CA MET A 208 27.31 -3.93 15.31
C MET A 208 27.82 -5.06 16.20
N ARG A 209 27.01 -5.50 17.13
CA ARG A 209 27.22 -6.74 17.89
C ARG A 209 26.30 -7.82 17.35
N ASP A 210 26.94 -8.86 16.83
CA ASP A 210 26.46 -10.22 16.53
C ASP A 210 25.03 -10.38 15.92
N LEU A 211 24.99 -10.40 14.61
CA LEU A 211 23.85 -10.74 13.76
C LEU A 211 23.67 -12.25 13.54
N ARG A 212 23.85 -13.07 14.56
CA ARG A 212 23.57 -14.52 14.49
C ARG A 212 22.42 -14.91 15.42
N SER A 213 21.24 -14.34 15.23
CA SER A 213 20.05 -14.91 15.84
C SER A 213 19.42 -15.93 14.89
N SER A 214 18.89 -17.02 15.45
CA SER A 214 18.14 -18.02 14.70
C SER A 214 16.76 -17.46 14.33
N TRP A 215 16.36 -17.61 13.09
CA TRP A 215 15.03 -17.22 12.58
C TRP A 215 13.87 -17.67 13.47
N CYS A 216 13.94 -18.92 13.95
CA CYS A 216 12.93 -19.47 14.86
C CYS A 216 12.89 -18.78 16.24
N ALA A 217 14.02 -18.31 16.72
CA ALA A 217 14.10 -17.56 17.99
C ALA A 217 13.44 -16.18 17.83
N ASP A 218 13.66 -15.52 16.69
CA ASP A 218 13.09 -14.22 16.39
C ASP A 218 11.57 -14.29 16.24
N ILE A 219 11.04 -15.28 15.50
CA ILE A 219 9.59 -15.50 15.36
C ILE A 219 8.95 -15.80 16.73
N ARG A 220 9.59 -16.64 17.54
CA ARG A 220 9.09 -16.96 18.90
C ARG A 220 9.07 -15.73 19.80
N TYR A 221 10.08 -14.87 19.70
CA TYR A 221 10.13 -13.62 20.46
C TYR A 221 9.00 -12.65 20.03
N LEU A 222 8.78 -12.48 18.72
CA LEU A 222 7.68 -11.68 18.17
C LEU A 222 6.30 -12.19 18.63
N GLY A 223 6.07 -13.50 18.56
CA GLY A 223 4.83 -14.12 19.01
C GLY A 223 4.56 -14.02 20.51
N ARG A 224 5.59 -13.78 21.33
CA ARG A 224 5.45 -13.51 22.77
C ARG A 224 5.19 -12.05 23.13
N ASN A 225 5.39 -11.13 22.17
CA ASN A 225 5.12 -9.73 22.38
C ASN A 225 3.62 -9.42 22.10
N TRP A 226 2.83 -9.36 23.15
CA TRP A 226 1.39 -9.07 23.04
C TRP A 226 1.08 -7.76 22.33
N SER A 227 1.91 -6.72 22.49
CA SER A 227 1.73 -5.46 21.78
C SER A 227 1.87 -5.66 20.27
N PHE A 228 2.85 -6.45 19.82
CA PHE A 228 3.03 -6.80 18.43
C PHE A 228 1.85 -7.62 17.89
N VAL A 229 1.44 -8.66 18.62
CA VAL A 229 0.33 -9.55 18.22
C VAL A 229 -0.96 -8.77 18.08
N LEU A 230 -1.34 -7.96 19.09
CA LEU A 230 -2.57 -7.18 19.05
C LEU A 230 -2.54 -6.09 17.97
N SER A 231 -1.41 -5.41 17.78
CA SER A 231 -1.26 -4.43 16.70
C SER A 231 -1.40 -5.10 15.33
N THR A 232 -0.79 -6.26 15.14
CA THR A 232 -0.90 -7.02 13.88
C THR A 232 -2.34 -7.45 13.61
N LEU A 233 -3.06 -7.94 14.62
CA LEU A 233 -4.48 -8.28 14.47
C LEU A 233 -5.34 -7.07 14.12
N GLY A 234 -5.09 -5.92 14.74
CA GLY A 234 -5.79 -4.66 14.41
C GLY A 234 -5.53 -4.21 12.97
N VAL A 235 -4.27 -4.26 12.52
CA VAL A 235 -3.89 -3.94 11.13
C VAL A 235 -4.51 -4.94 10.16
N THR A 236 -4.55 -6.22 10.50
CA THR A 236 -5.17 -7.26 9.67
C THR A 236 -6.67 -7.01 9.50
N ALA A 237 -7.38 -6.66 10.57
CA ALA A 237 -8.80 -6.32 10.50
C ALA A 237 -9.04 -5.08 9.61
N MET A 238 -8.23 -4.03 9.77
CA MET A 238 -8.29 -2.84 8.92
C MET A 238 -8.01 -3.17 7.45
N ALA A 239 -6.96 -3.95 7.17
CA ALA A 239 -6.59 -4.35 5.81
C ALA A 239 -7.66 -5.22 5.15
N PHE A 240 -8.34 -6.09 5.94
CA PHE A 240 -9.47 -6.88 5.45
C PHE A 240 -10.61 -5.99 4.95
N VAL A 241 -11.04 -5.03 5.77
CA VAL A 241 -12.13 -4.10 5.41
C VAL A 241 -11.73 -3.25 4.20
N THR A 242 -10.54 -2.66 4.21
CA THR A 242 -10.05 -1.81 3.12
C THR A 242 -9.89 -2.60 1.82
N GLY A 243 -9.37 -3.83 1.89
CA GLY A 243 -9.19 -4.70 0.73
C GLY A 243 -10.51 -5.17 0.13
N ALA A 244 -11.46 -5.59 0.97
CA ALA A 244 -12.79 -5.99 0.53
C ALA A 244 -13.55 -4.83 -0.12
N LEU A 245 -13.56 -3.67 0.55
CA LEU A 245 -14.19 -2.45 0.03
C LEU A 245 -13.52 -2.02 -1.27
N GLY A 246 -12.19 -1.94 -1.29
CA GLY A 246 -11.44 -1.51 -2.45
C GLY A 246 -11.60 -2.41 -3.67
N PHE A 247 -11.90 -3.68 -3.52
CA PHE A 247 -12.09 -4.57 -4.66
C PHE A 247 -13.56 -4.65 -5.11
N TRP A 248 -14.50 -4.70 -4.18
CA TRP A 248 -15.90 -5.01 -4.47
C TRP A 248 -16.83 -3.80 -4.52
N ALA A 249 -16.50 -2.65 -3.90
CA ALA A 249 -17.42 -1.53 -3.83
C ALA A 249 -17.90 -1.00 -5.19
N PRO A 250 -17.04 -0.82 -6.21
CA PRO A 250 -17.51 -0.37 -7.53
C PRO A 250 -18.48 -1.35 -8.17
N THR A 251 -18.16 -2.66 -8.11
CA THR A 251 -19.01 -3.72 -8.65
C THR A 251 -20.35 -3.81 -7.91
N PHE A 252 -20.32 -3.72 -6.59
CA PHE A 252 -21.52 -3.72 -5.75
C PHE A 252 -22.46 -2.54 -6.09
N LEU A 253 -21.90 -1.33 -6.25
CA LEU A 253 -22.68 -0.15 -6.60
C LEU A 253 -23.31 -0.29 -8.00
N PHE A 254 -22.57 -0.85 -8.94
CA PHE A 254 -23.09 -1.15 -10.28
C PHE A 254 -24.26 -2.14 -10.22
N GLU A 255 -24.08 -3.28 -9.56
CA GLU A 255 -25.11 -4.32 -9.41
C GLU A 255 -26.36 -3.79 -8.68
N ALA A 256 -26.18 -2.97 -7.66
CA ALA A 256 -27.29 -2.31 -6.97
C ALA A 256 -28.11 -1.43 -7.92
N ARG A 257 -27.49 -0.72 -8.88
CA ARG A 257 -28.21 0.05 -9.91
C ARG A 257 -28.98 -0.85 -10.89
N VAL A 258 -28.37 -1.98 -11.26
CA VAL A 258 -29.01 -2.95 -12.17
C VAL A 258 -30.24 -3.56 -11.52
N VAL A 259 -30.16 -4.01 -10.28
CA VAL A 259 -31.28 -4.61 -9.53
C VAL A 259 -32.45 -3.63 -9.38
N HIS A 260 -32.16 -2.33 -9.21
CA HIS A 260 -33.19 -1.29 -9.10
C HIS A 260 -33.68 -0.73 -10.45
N GLY A 261 -33.26 -1.32 -11.56
CA GLY A 261 -33.70 -0.89 -12.90
C GLY A 261 -33.19 0.48 -13.35
N LEU A 262 -32.21 1.04 -12.64
CA LEU A 262 -31.60 2.34 -12.96
C LEU A 262 -30.53 2.24 -14.05
N GLN A 263 -30.04 1.03 -14.31
CA GLN A 263 -29.02 0.75 -15.31
C GLN A 263 -29.26 -0.66 -15.90
N LEU A 264 -28.92 -0.81 -17.18
CA LEU A 264 -28.98 -2.12 -17.85
C LEU A 264 -27.78 -2.99 -17.39
N PRO A 265 -28.00 -4.31 -17.27
CA PRO A 265 -26.90 -5.24 -17.00
C PRO A 265 -25.86 -5.18 -18.13
N CYS A 266 -24.61 -5.43 -17.80
CA CYS A 266 -23.53 -5.40 -18.78
C CYS A 266 -23.55 -6.68 -19.63
N LEU A 267 -24.25 -6.65 -20.76
CA LEU A 267 -24.32 -7.74 -21.73
C LEU A 267 -23.26 -7.64 -22.82
N ARG A 268 -22.70 -6.45 -23.05
CA ARG A 268 -21.68 -6.17 -24.08
C ARG A 268 -20.66 -5.17 -23.54
N GLN A 269 -19.40 -5.40 -23.87
CA GLN A 269 -18.31 -4.47 -23.58
C GLN A 269 -18.37 -3.22 -24.48
N PRO A 270 -17.99 -2.04 -23.98
CA PRO A 270 -17.54 -1.76 -22.61
C PRO A 270 -18.71 -1.68 -21.63
N CYS A 271 -18.50 -2.18 -20.40
CA CYS A 271 -19.44 -1.97 -19.31
C CYS A 271 -19.45 -0.48 -18.89
N ASN A 272 -20.56 -0.01 -18.36
CA ASN A 272 -20.62 1.35 -17.81
C ASN A 272 -19.91 1.40 -16.46
N ASN A 273 -18.69 1.91 -16.46
CA ASN A 273 -17.81 1.96 -15.29
C ASN A 273 -17.86 3.29 -14.51
N LYS A 274 -18.97 4.07 -14.62
CA LYS A 274 -19.11 5.36 -13.92
C LYS A 274 -18.97 5.25 -12.41
N ASP A 275 -19.48 4.17 -11.82
CA ASP A 275 -19.38 3.95 -10.39
C ASP A 275 -17.91 3.72 -9.96
N SER A 276 -17.10 3.03 -10.76
CA SER A 276 -15.65 2.88 -10.53
C SER A 276 -14.92 4.21 -10.62
N LEU A 277 -15.30 5.08 -11.56
CA LEU A 277 -14.70 6.41 -11.71
C LEU A 277 -15.03 7.31 -10.50
N ILE A 278 -16.30 7.33 -10.08
CA ILE A 278 -16.74 8.10 -8.91
C ILE A 278 -16.05 7.57 -7.64
N PHE A 279 -16.05 6.26 -7.47
CA PHE A 279 -15.38 5.62 -6.33
C PHE A 279 -13.89 5.95 -6.27
N GLY A 280 -13.19 5.86 -7.41
CA GLY A 280 -11.78 6.23 -7.50
C GLY A 280 -11.52 7.69 -7.15
N ALA A 281 -12.34 8.63 -7.63
CA ALA A 281 -12.23 10.04 -7.29
C ALA A 281 -12.47 10.28 -5.78
N LEU A 282 -13.48 9.62 -5.20
CA LEU A 282 -13.74 9.67 -3.76
C LEU A 282 -12.54 9.14 -2.96
N THR A 283 -11.98 8.00 -3.34
CA THR A 283 -10.82 7.39 -2.67
C THR A 283 -9.61 8.32 -2.67
N VAL A 284 -9.34 9.05 -3.77
CA VAL A 284 -8.26 10.05 -3.79
C VAL A 284 -8.51 11.16 -2.78
N VAL A 285 -9.70 11.76 -2.81
CA VAL A 285 -10.02 12.92 -1.97
C VAL A 285 -10.07 12.53 -0.48
N THR A 286 -10.84 11.49 -0.17
CA THR A 286 -11.00 11.01 1.22
C THR A 286 -9.70 10.44 1.77
N GLY A 287 -8.90 9.79 0.92
CA GLY A 287 -7.60 9.25 1.28
C GLY A 287 -6.62 10.33 1.70
N ILE A 288 -6.45 11.38 0.88
CA ILE A 288 -5.55 12.49 1.22
C ILE A 288 -6.00 13.18 2.51
N ILE A 289 -7.28 13.53 2.60
CA ILE A 289 -7.83 14.22 3.77
C ILE A 289 -7.71 13.33 5.01
N GLY A 290 -8.06 12.05 4.90
CA GLY A 290 -8.02 11.10 6.01
C GLY A 290 -6.61 10.90 6.56
N VAL A 291 -5.61 10.66 5.71
CA VAL A 291 -4.21 10.49 6.14
C VAL A 291 -3.70 11.75 6.85
N VAL A 292 -3.99 12.94 6.31
CA VAL A 292 -3.58 14.22 6.93
C VAL A 292 -4.27 14.42 8.28
N LEU A 293 -5.58 14.18 8.35
CA LEU A 293 -6.34 14.31 9.61
C LEU A 293 -5.86 13.30 10.65
N GLY A 294 -5.62 12.05 10.28
CA GLY A 294 -5.12 11.01 11.18
C GLY A 294 -3.74 11.36 11.74
N ALA A 295 -2.82 11.79 10.88
CA ALA A 295 -1.48 12.22 11.29
C ALA A 295 -1.52 13.43 12.22
N GLU A 296 -2.38 14.43 11.94
CA GLU A 296 -2.50 15.61 12.78
C GLU A 296 -3.18 15.31 14.13
N ALA A 297 -4.23 14.48 14.10
CA ALA A 297 -4.90 14.01 15.32
C ALA A 297 -3.92 13.24 16.22
N SER A 298 -3.14 12.33 15.64
CA SER A 298 -2.09 11.59 16.37
C SER A 298 -1.09 12.53 17.02
N ARG A 299 -0.54 13.49 16.27
CA ARG A 299 0.44 14.45 16.79
C ARG A 299 -0.09 15.31 17.93
N ARG A 300 -1.35 15.78 17.81
CA ARG A 300 -1.97 16.63 18.86
C ARG A 300 -2.31 15.83 20.11
N TYR A 301 -2.96 14.69 19.93
CA TYR A 301 -3.45 13.89 21.05
C TYR A 301 -2.33 13.17 21.79
N LYS A 302 -1.23 12.82 21.14
CA LYS A 302 -0.03 12.22 21.75
C LYS A 302 0.63 13.13 22.79
N LYS A 303 0.47 14.46 22.68
CA LYS A 303 0.96 15.40 23.69
C LYS A 303 0.20 15.32 25.02
N VAL A 304 -1.03 14.82 25.00
CA VAL A 304 -1.91 14.71 26.17
C VAL A 304 -1.97 13.29 26.71
N ASN A 305 -1.95 12.30 25.80
CA ASN A 305 -2.11 10.91 26.18
C ASN A 305 -1.11 10.02 25.40
N PRO A 306 -0.19 9.31 26.06
CA PRO A 306 0.75 8.42 25.42
C PRO A 306 0.10 7.23 24.66
N ARG A 307 -1.17 6.90 24.97
CA ARG A 307 -1.96 5.86 24.28
C ARG A 307 -2.84 6.41 23.16
N ALA A 308 -2.56 7.60 22.65
CA ALA A 308 -3.38 8.28 21.65
C ALA A 308 -3.50 7.48 20.35
N GLU A 309 -2.43 6.90 19.86
CA GLU A 309 -2.38 6.21 18.56
C GLU A 309 -3.34 5.01 18.50
N PRO A 310 -3.29 4.02 19.41
CA PRO A 310 -4.25 2.92 19.42
C PRO A 310 -5.71 3.39 19.59
N LEU A 311 -5.94 4.45 20.39
CA LEU A 311 -7.28 5.00 20.61
C LEU A 311 -7.85 5.65 19.33
N ILE A 312 -7.03 6.38 18.58
CA ILE A 312 -7.44 6.98 17.30
C ILE A 312 -7.79 5.86 16.31
N CYS A 313 -6.96 4.83 16.19
CA CYS A 313 -7.25 3.69 15.32
C CYS A 313 -8.56 2.99 15.73
N ALA A 314 -8.74 2.72 17.00
CA ALA A 314 -9.95 2.05 17.50
C ALA A 314 -11.21 2.91 17.25
N SER A 315 -11.17 4.20 17.57
CA SER A 315 -12.32 5.09 17.40
C SER A 315 -12.68 5.31 15.93
N SER A 316 -11.69 5.46 15.04
CA SER A 316 -11.93 5.64 13.62
C SER A 316 -12.50 4.37 12.97
N LEU A 317 -12.01 3.17 13.33
CA LEU A 317 -12.57 1.91 12.85
C LEU A 317 -13.99 1.67 13.35
N LEU A 318 -14.26 1.94 14.65
CA LEU A 318 -15.60 1.83 15.22
C LEU A 318 -16.59 2.81 14.58
N ALA A 319 -16.16 4.02 14.23
CA ALA A 319 -16.99 5.00 13.55
C ALA A 319 -17.16 4.67 12.04
N ALA A 320 -16.16 4.07 11.41
CA ALA A 320 -16.23 3.66 10.00
C ALA A 320 -17.27 2.53 9.78
N ALA A 321 -17.38 1.59 10.72
CA ALA A 321 -18.27 0.43 10.59
C ALA A 321 -19.75 0.82 10.35
N PRO A 322 -20.42 1.68 11.17
CA PRO A 322 -21.78 2.08 10.90
C PRO A 322 -21.91 2.91 9.63
N CYS A 323 -20.91 3.73 9.26
CA CYS A 323 -20.95 4.48 8.01
C CYS A 323 -20.96 3.54 6.80
N LEU A 324 -20.08 2.55 6.75
CA LEU A 324 -20.04 1.57 5.69
C LEU A 324 -21.30 0.70 5.65
N TYR A 325 -21.81 0.31 6.80
CA TYR A 325 -23.06 -0.44 6.88
C TYR A 325 -24.25 0.36 6.30
N LEU A 326 -24.37 1.65 6.66
CA LEU A 326 -25.38 2.53 6.08
C LEU A 326 -25.17 2.74 4.58
N ALA A 327 -23.95 2.86 4.12
CA ALA A 327 -23.65 2.97 2.70
C ALA A 327 -24.19 1.77 1.90
N LEU A 328 -24.01 0.55 2.43
CA LEU A 328 -24.51 -0.67 1.79
C LEU A 328 -26.05 -0.77 1.79
N ILE A 329 -26.70 -0.45 2.91
CA ILE A 329 -28.17 -0.51 3.01
C ILE A 329 -28.85 0.57 2.17
N LEU A 330 -28.26 1.76 2.08
CA LEU A 330 -28.84 2.87 1.35
C LEU A 330 -28.57 2.81 -0.16
N ALA A 331 -27.65 1.97 -0.62
CA ALA A 331 -27.35 1.81 -2.04
C ALA A 331 -28.60 1.53 -2.90
N PRO A 332 -29.55 0.65 -2.47
CA PRO A 332 -30.77 0.41 -3.24
C PRO A 332 -31.79 1.56 -3.21
N THR A 333 -31.79 2.43 -2.23
CA THR A 333 -32.84 3.44 -2.07
C THR A 333 -32.41 4.84 -2.46
N THR A 334 -31.22 5.26 -2.03
CA THR A 334 -30.70 6.62 -2.22
C THR A 334 -29.21 6.62 -2.51
N PHE A 335 -28.83 6.56 -3.78
CA PHE A 335 -27.42 6.51 -4.20
C PHE A 335 -26.57 7.66 -3.64
N LEU A 336 -27.11 8.87 -3.61
CA LEU A 336 -26.37 10.02 -3.08
C LEU A 336 -25.98 9.81 -1.61
N ALA A 337 -26.93 9.34 -0.80
CA ALA A 337 -26.66 9.04 0.62
C ALA A 337 -25.65 7.90 0.76
N SER A 338 -25.75 6.86 -0.07
CA SER A 338 -24.77 5.76 -0.10
C SER A 338 -23.36 6.27 -0.37
N TYR A 339 -23.15 7.12 -1.38
CA TYR A 339 -21.84 7.71 -1.67
C TYR A 339 -21.31 8.61 -0.55
N VAL A 340 -22.18 9.38 0.11
CA VAL A 340 -21.77 10.21 1.25
C VAL A 340 -21.28 9.35 2.41
N PHE A 341 -22.04 8.31 2.79
CA PHE A 341 -21.64 7.40 3.86
C PHE A 341 -20.40 6.57 3.48
N LEU A 342 -20.28 6.18 2.22
CA LEU A 342 -19.10 5.50 1.70
C LEU A 342 -17.84 6.41 1.81
N ALA A 343 -17.95 7.66 1.37
CA ALA A 343 -16.87 8.64 1.47
C ALA A 343 -16.46 8.90 2.93
N LEU A 344 -17.44 8.98 3.84
CA LEU A 344 -17.17 9.15 5.27
C LEU A 344 -16.48 7.91 5.86
N GLY A 345 -16.93 6.72 5.49
CA GLY A 345 -16.30 5.46 5.90
C GLY A 345 -14.86 5.34 5.39
N GLU A 346 -14.60 5.64 4.11
CA GLU A 346 -13.25 5.66 3.54
C GLU A 346 -12.33 6.70 4.19
N LEU A 347 -12.86 7.88 4.49
CA LEU A 347 -12.11 8.93 5.19
C LEU A 347 -11.66 8.44 6.56
N LEU A 348 -12.56 7.83 7.32
CA LEU A 348 -12.26 7.29 8.65
C LEU A 348 -11.27 6.11 8.59
N LEU A 349 -11.39 5.22 7.61
CA LEU A 349 -10.41 4.16 7.37
C LEU A 349 -9.04 4.74 7.01
N SER A 350 -8.99 5.76 6.17
CA SER A 350 -7.76 6.39 5.71
C SER A 350 -7.00 7.12 6.82
N CYS A 351 -7.67 7.56 7.89
CA CYS A 351 -7.02 8.13 9.08
C CYS A 351 -6.05 7.14 9.75
N ASN A 352 -6.24 5.85 9.56
CA ASN A 352 -5.42 4.83 10.21
C ASN A 352 -4.05 4.62 9.56
N TRP A 353 -3.87 4.88 8.25
CA TRP A 353 -2.65 4.51 7.53
C TRP A 353 -1.39 5.12 8.14
N ALA A 354 -1.38 6.42 8.41
CA ALA A 354 -0.22 7.08 9.02
C ALA A 354 -0.01 6.63 10.47
N VAL A 355 -1.08 6.49 11.25
CA VAL A 355 -1.02 6.13 12.66
C VAL A 355 -0.54 4.69 12.85
N VAL A 356 -1.04 3.77 12.02
CA VAL A 356 -0.61 2.35 12.03
C VAL A 356 0.87 2.21 11.69
N ALA A 357 1.36 3.00 10.73
CA ALA A 357 2.79 3.00 10.38
C ALA A 357 3.65 3.42 11.58
N ASP A 358 3.24 4.45 12.33
CA ASP A 358 3.92 4.91 13.53
C ASP A 358 3.87 3.85 14.66
N ILE A 359 2.72 3.22 14.89
CA ILE A 359 2.59 2.13 15.89
C ILE A 359 3.52 0.97 15.56
N LEU A 360 3.53 0.51 14.31
CA LEU A 360 4.39 -0.60 13.89
C LEU A 360 5.88 -0.26 14.06
N LEU A 361 6.28 0.95 13.71
CA LEU A 361 7.64 1.45 13.92
C LEU A 361 8.01 1.45 15.40
N MET A 362 7.13 1.94 16.30
CA MET A 362 7.40 1.95 17.75
C MET A 362 7.49 0.55 18.35
N VAL A 363 6.60 -0.35 17.95
CA VAL A 363 6.63 -1.74 18.43
C VAL A 363 7.91 -2.44 17.97
N GLN A 364 8.39 -2.17 16.76
CA GLN A 364 9.66 -2.70 16.26
C GLN A 364 10.87 -2.15 17.00
N MET A 365 10.84 -0.89 17.44
CA MET A 365 11.94 -0.29 18.23
C MET A 365 12.06 -0.84 19.63
N GLY A 366 10.96 -1.31 20.24
CA GLY A 366 10.98 -2.06 21.51
C GLY A 366 11.54 -3.48 21.38
N LEU A 367 11.76 -3.97 20.17
CA LEU A 367 12.33 -5.28 19.87
C LEU A 367 13.87 -5.19 19.83
N LYS A 368 14.57 -6.20 20.37
CA LYS A 368 16.05 -6.25 20.33
C LYS A 368 16.56 -6.18 18.89
N PRO A 369 17.72 -5.51 18.62
CA PRO A 369 18.23 -5.29 17.25
C PRO A 369 18.42 -6.56 16.40
N ALA A 370 18.55 -7.72 17.02
CA ALA A 370 18.72 -9.01 16.34
C ALA A 370 17.44 -9.50 15.63
N THR A 371 16.27 -9.06 16.06
CA THR A 371 14.96 -9.54 15.55
C THR A 371 14.48 -8.76 14.32
N CYS A 372 15.18 -7.69 13.97
CA CYS A 372 14.78 -6.76 12.90
C CYS A 372 15.10 -7.21 11.47
N SER A 373 15.79 -8.34 11.26
CA SER A 373 16.18 -8.75 9.90
C SER A 373 15.04 -9.27 9.03
N PHE A 374 13.90 -9.61 9.62
CA PHE A 374 12.69 -10.04 8.88
C PHE A 374 11.69 -8.91 8.59
N LEU A 375 11.69 -7.90 9.45
CA LEU A 375 10.76 -6.76 9.39
C LEU A 375 11.51 -5.42 9.35
N ARG A 376 12.73 -5.35 8.80
CA ARG A 376 13.50 -4.12 8.73
C ARG A 376 12.80 -3.03 7.91
N LEU A 377 11.86 -2.38 8.57
CA LEU A 377 11.81 -0.93 8.56
C LEU A 377 12.94 -0.48 9.49
N PRO A 378 13.83 0.41 9.07
CA PRO A 378 15.03 0.75 9.83
C PRO A 378 14.71 1.34 11.22
N PRO A 379 15.48 1.01 12.29
CA PRO A 379 15.19 1.38 13.68
C PRO A 379 15.52 2.83 14.05
N THR A 380 15.21 3.82 13.23
CA THR A 380 15.65 5.20 13.44
C THR A 380 14.55 6.25 13.48
N VAL A 381 13.54 6.03 14.32
CA VAL A 381 12.67 7.12 14.80
C VAL A 381 12.64 7.11 16.34
N LEU A 382 13.82 7.11 16.98
CA LEU A 382 13.94 7.36 18.41
C LEU A 382 14.33 8.82 18.63
N LEU A 383 13.40 9.59 19.17
CA LEU A 383 13.73 10.75 19.99
C LEU A 383 14.33 10.21 21.31
N PRO A 384 15.43 10.77 21.81
CA PRO A 384 15.88 10.48 23.17
C PRO A 384 14.88 11.13 24.14
N PHE A 385 14.06 10.34 24.81
CA PHE A 385 13.50 10.77 26.09
C PHE A 385 14.66 10.72 27.12
N PRO A 386 14.82 11.75 27.93
CA PRO A 386 15.77 11.71 29.02
C PRO A 386 15.33 10.60 29.98
N HIS A 387 16.24 9.69 30.19
CA HIS A 387 16.14 8.61 31.16
C HIS A 387 16.57 9.14 32.53
N ASP A 388 15.76 10.05 33.09
CA ASP A 388 15.92 10.46 34.47
C ASP A 388 14.55 10.69 35.09
N SER A 389 14.24 9.83 36.01
CA SER A 389 13.21 9.87 37.06
C SER A 389 12.19 8.72 37.06
N LEU A 390 12.67 7.51 37.33
CA LEU A 390 11.86 6.43 37.94
C LEU A 390 12.75 5.51 38.79
N THR A 391 13.55 6.12 39.65
CA THR A 391 14.07 5.47 40.87
C THR A 391 13.88 6.46 42.01
N ASP A 392 12.62 6.67 42.41
CA ASP A 392 12.22 7.15 43.75
C ASP A 392 10.67 7.35 43.72
N MET A 393 9.97 6.23 44.00
CA MET A 393 8.75 6.06 44.74
C MET A 393 8.19 4.65 44.56
#